data_bfda53821faad062e1e7343f364c9dfc
#
_entry.id   bfda53821faad062e1e7343f364c9dfc
#
_cell.length_a   1.000
_cell.length_b   1.000
_cell.length_c   1.000
_cell.angle_alpha   90.00
_cell.angle_beta   90.00
_cell.angle_gamma   90.00
#
_symmetry.space_group_name_H-M   'P 1'
#
loop_
_entity.id
_entity.type
_entity.pdbx_description
1 polymer ?
#
loop_
_entity_poly.entity_id
_entity_poly.type
_entity_poly.pdbx_seq_one_letter_code
_entity_poly.pdbx_strand_id
1 'polypeptide(L)'
;MRSIAAYVSAAFLEIGGCFAFWAWLRLGASAWWLVPGMLALAAFAWLLTLIEVDAAGRAYATYGGIYIAATLVWLWAVEGTRPDRWDMTGVAVCLVGAAIILFAPHRAAP
;
A
#
# COMPACT_ATOMS: atom_id res chain seq x y z
N MET A 1 9.93 12.09 -5.97
CA MET A 1 10.34 10.80 -6.56
C MET A 1 10.70 9.77 -5.52
N ARG A 2 11.56 10.12 -4.55
CA ARG A 2 11.93 9.19 -3.47
C ARG A 2 10.71 8.74 -2.67
N SER A 3 9.81 9.66 -2.35
CA SER A 3 8.58 9.33 -1.62
C SER A 3 7.70 8.37 -2.38
N ILE A 4 7.55 8.55 -3.70
CA ILE A 4 6.73 7.66 -4.52
C ILE A 4 7.32 6.25 -4.53
N ALA A 5 8.64 6.13 -4.69
CA ALA A 5 9.30 4.83 -4.66
C ALA A 5 9.10 4.14 -3.30
N ALA A 6 9.21 4.90 -2.20
CA ALA A 6 9.00 4.36 -0.86
C ALA A 6 7.55 3.91 -0.67
N TYR A 7 6.58 4.69 -1.14
CA TYR A 7 5.16 4.32 -1.06
C TYR A 7 4.87 3.04 -1.83
N VAL A 8 5.37 2.93 -3.06
CA VAL A 8 5.13 1.73 -3.89
C VAL A 8 5.80 0.51 -3.27
N SER A 9 7.04 0.64 -2.83
CA SER A 9 7.75 -0.45 -2.16
C SER A 9 7.04 -0.89 -0.89
N ALA A 10 6.61 0.08 -0.08
CA ALA A 10 5.86 -0.20 1.15
C ALA A 10 4.56 -0.94 0.85
N ALA A 11 3.84 -0.52 -0.21
CA ALA A 11 2.58 -1.15 -0.58
C ALA A 11 2.79 -2.63 -0.91
N PHE A 12 3.78 -2.97 -1.70
CA PHE A 12 4.02 -4.37 -2.04
C PHE A 12 4.50 -5.19 -0.85
N LEU A 13 5.26 -4.59 0.06
CA LEU A 13 5.66 -5.27 1.29
C LEU A 13 4.46 -5.55 2.20
N GLU A 14 3.57 -4.57 2.34
CA GLU A 14 2.37 -4.78 3.15
C GLU A 14 1.45 -5.81 2.52
N ILE A 15 1.20 -5.71 1.22
CA ILE A 15 0.34 -6.66 0.52
C ILE A 15 0.93 -8.07 0.63
N GLY A 16 2.22 -8.21 0.36
CA GLY A 16 2.88 -9.52 0.46
C GLY A 16 2.85 -10.08 1.87
N GLY A 17 3.08 -9.25 2.88
CA GLY A 17 3.02 -9.68 4.27
C GLY A 17 1.62 -10.10 4.69
N CYS A 18 0.62 -9.31 4.32
CA CYS A 18 -0.77 -9.64 4.61
C CYS A 18 -1.23 -10.87 3.83
N PHE A 19 -0.77 -11.00 2.59
CA PHE A 19 -1.11 -12.17 1.76
C PHE A 19 -0.53 -13.46 2.35
N ALA A 20 0.59 -13.39 3.04
CA ALA A 20 1.15 -14.56 3.72
C ALA A 20 0.16 -15.11 4.77
N PHE A 21 -0.48 -14.21 5.52
CA PHE A 21 -1.54 -14.61 6.47
C PHE A 21 -2.75 -15.17 5.76
N TRP A 22 -3.18 -14.53 4.68
CA TRP A 22 -4.30 -15.00 3.86
C TRP A 22 -4.01 -16.41 3.33
N ALA A 23 -2.81 -16.62 2.79
CA ALA A 23 -2.42 -17.92 2.24
C ALA A 23 -2.45 -19.00 3.32
N TRP A 24 -1.96 -18.68 4.52
CA TRP A 24 -1.97 -19.63 5.63
C TRP A 24 -3.38 -19.96 6.07
N LEU A 25 -4.21 -18.95 6.33
CA LEU A 25 -5.52 -19.14 6.95
C LEU A 25 -6.63 -19.50 5.95
N ARG A 26 -6.54 -19.00 4.71
CA ARG A 26 -7.61 -19.17 3.73
C ARG A 26 -7.26 -20.16 2.62
N LEU A 27 -6.00 -20.30 2.29
CA LEU A 27 -5.56 -21.17 1.19
C LEU A 27 -4.89 -22.45 1.69
N GLY A 28 -4.76 -22.62 3.00
CA GLY A 28 -4.19 -23.84 3.58
C GLY A 28 -2.69 -23.95 3.43
N ALA A 29 -1.98 -22.86 3.16
CA ALA A 29 -0.53 -22.89 3.04
C ALA A 29 0.14 -23.10 4.40
N SER A 30 1.42 -23.45 4.36
CA SER A 30 2.21 -23.68 5.57
C SER A 30 2.33 -22.42 6.43
N ALA A 31 2.32 -22.59 7.76
CA ALA A 31 2.56 -21.49 8.69
C ALA A 31 3.95 -20.87 8.53
N TRP A 32 4.90 -21.56 7.89
CA TRP A 32 6.22 -21.00 7.61
C TRP A 32 6.16 -19.75 6.73
N TRP A 33 5.09 -19.56 5.95
CA TRP A 33 4.88 -18.35 5.18
C TRP A 33 4.81 -17.09 6.06
N LEU A 34 4.48 -17.25 7.34
CA LEU A 34 4.41 -16.12 8.26
C LEU A 34 5.78 -15.51 8.55
N VAL A 35 6.87 -16.28 8.41
CA VAL A 35 8.22 -15.75 8.66
C VAL A 35 8.57 -14.64 7.66
N PRO A 36 8.59 -14.88 6.34
CA PRO A 36 8.83 -13.78 5.39
C PRO A 36 7.70 -12.74 5.43
N GLY A 37 6.47 -13.15 5.75
CA GLY A 37 5.35 -12.22 5.87
C GLY A 37 5.57 -11.20 6.98
N MET A 38 6.00 -11.62 8.15
CA MET A 38 6.28 -10.71 9.26
C MET A 38 7.45 -9.80 8.95
N LEU A 39 8.50 -10.34 8.31
CA LEU A 39 9.64 -9.52 7.90
C LEU A 39 9.21 -8.46 6.88
N ALA A 40 8.33 -8.80 5.95
CA ALA A 40 7.80 -7.84 4.97
C ALA A 40 7.01 -6.73 5.65
N LEU A 41 6.18 -7.07 6.65
CA LEU A 41 5.41 -6.07 7.39
C LEU A 41 6.30 -5.15 8.22
N ALA A 42 7.37 -5.67 8.81
CA ALA A 42 8.32 -4.86 9.54
C ALA A 42 9.06 -3.90 8.60
N ALA A 43 9.48 -4.38 7.43
CA ALA A 43 10.14 -3.55 6.43
C ALA A 43 9.17 -2.48 5.90
N PHE A 44 7.91 -2.83 5.69
CA PHE A 44 6.87 -1.89 5.30
C PHE A 44 6.75 -0.74 6.30
N ALA A 45 6.63 -1.07 7.58
CA ALA A 45 6.50 -0.04 8.62
C ALA A 45 7.73 0.88 8.65
N TRP A 46 8.90 0.29 8.53
CA TRP A 46 10.15 1.06 8.50
C TRP A 46 10.21 2.00 7.29
N LEU A 47 9.82 1.51 6.10
CA LEU A 47 9.84 2.34 4.90
C LEU A 47 8.94 3.56 5.02
N LEU A 48 7.80 3.43 5.70
CA LEU A 48 6.91 4.58 5.90
C LEU A 48 7.56 5.69 6.73
N THR A 49 8.54 5.36 7.57
CA THR A 49 9.26 6.38 8.34
C THR A 49 10.22 7.20 7.48
N LEU A 50 10.52 6.73 6.27
CA LEU A 50 11.43 7.43 5.35
C LEU A 50 10.71 8.41 4.42
N ILE A 51 9.37 8.48 4.50
CA ILE A 51 8.59 9.37 3.66
C ILE A 51 8.83 10.82 4.09
N GLU A 52 9.05 11.69 3.12
CA GLU A 52 9.36 13.10 3.38
C GLU A 52 8.08 13.92 3.56
N VAL A 53 7.35 13.63 4.62
CA VAL A 53 6.10 14.31 4.99
C VAL A 53 6.17 14.56 6.50
N ASP A 54 5.81 15.77 6.92
CA ASP A 54 5.99 16.19 8.31
C ASP A 54 5.05 15.49 9.30
N ALA A 55 3.88 15.08 8.85
CA ALA A 55 2.89 14.45 9.72
C ALA A 55 2.62 13.02 9.28
N ALA A 56 2.70 12.09 10.23
CA ALA A 56 2.45 10.67 9.94
C ALA A 56 1.07 10.45 9.32
N GLY A 57 0.04 11.16 9.82
CA GLY A 57 -1.30 11.00 9.27
C GLY A 57 -1.40 11.32 7.78
N ARG A 58 -0.69 12.34 7.32
CA ARG A 58 -0.67 12.67 5.89
C ARG A 58 0.09 11.64 5.09
N ALA A 59 1.19 11.12 5.64
CA ALA A 59 1.93 10.04 4.99
C ALA A 59 1.03 8.83 4.82
N TYR A 60 0.30 8.45 5.86
CA TYR A 60 -0.57 7.28 5.80
C TYR A 60 -1.76 7.49 4.86
N ALA A 61 -2.33 8.71 4.83
CA ALA A 61 -3.45 9.01 3.93
C ALA A 61 -3.02 8.95 2.46
N THR A 62 -1.87 9.52 2.14
CA THR A 62 -1.32 9.47 0.78
C THR A 62 -0.98 8.04 0.41
N TYR A 63 -0.40 7.29 1.34
CA TYR A 63 -0.08 5.89 1.15
C TYR A 63 -1.34 5.08 0.82
N GLY A 64 -2.46 5.36 1.49
CA GLY A 64 -3.71 4.64 1.26
C GLY A 64 -4.15 4.64 -0.20
N GLY A 65 -4.02 5.77 -0.89
CA GLY A 65 -4.37 5.85 -2.30
C GLY A 65 -3.45 5.02 -3.17
N ILE A 66 -2.15 5.08 -2.90
CA ILE A 66 -1.18 4.28 -3.65
C ILE A 66 -1.36 2.80 -3.36
N TYR A 67 -1.64 2.46 -2.09
CA TYR A 67 -1.91 1.09 -1.68
C TYR A 67 -3.07 0.49 -2.48
N ILE A 68 -4.16 1.24 -2.64
CA ILE A 68 -5.33 0.74 -3.37
C ILE A 68 -4.96 0.43 -4.82
N ALA A 69 -4.17 1.30 -5.47
CA ALA A 69 -3.71 1.02 -6.83
C ALA A 69 -2.83 -0.23 -6.87
N ALA A 70 -1.93 -0.38 -5.90
CA ALA A 70 -1.03 -1.53 -5.83
C ALA A 70 -1.82 -2.83 -5.60
N THR A 71 -2.91 -2.79 -4.82
CA THR A 71 -3.72 -3.98 -4.60
C THR A 71 -4.39 -4.48 -5.87
N LEU A 72 -4.77 -3.60 -6.78
CA LEU A 72 -5.34 -4.03 -8.06
C LEU A 72 -4.29 -4.65 -8.98
N VAL A 73 -3.04 -4.14 -8.91
CA VAL A 73 -1.94 -4.78 -9.63
C VAL A 73 -1.73 -6.19 -9.08
N TRP A 74 -1.73 -6.34 -7.76
CA TRP A 74 -1.61 -7.65 -7.10
C TRP A 74 -2.74 -8.59 -7.51
N LEU A 75 -3.97 -8.09 -7.47
CA LEU A 75 -5.16 -8.86 -7.86
C LEU A 75 -5.01 -9.46 -9.24
N TRP A 76 -4.50 -8.67 -10.17
CA TRP A 76 -4.31 -9.11 -11.54
C TRP A 76 -3.08 -10.01 -11.69
N ALA A 77 -1.94 -9.56 -11.20
CA ALA A 77 -0.67 -10.25 -11.44
C ALA A 77 -0.50 -11.52 -10.61
N VAL A 78 -0.95 -11.52 -9.36
CA VAL A 78 -0.74 -12.64 -8.44
C VAL A 78 -1.97 -13.53 -8.35
N GLU A 79 -3.16 -12.94 -8.23
CA GLU A 79 -4.38 -13.71 -8.03
C GLU A 79 -5.09 -14.04 -9.34
N GLY A 80 -4.66 -13.44 -10.45
CA GLY A 80 -5.19 -13.77 -11.77
C GLY A 80 -6.56 -13.20 -12.07
N THR A 81 -7.07 -12.30 -11.22
CA THR A 81 -8.38 -11.67 -11.42
C THR A 81 -8.19 -10.31 -12.09
N ARG A 82 -8.80 -10.12 -13.25
CA ARG A 82 -8.69 -8.86 -13.97
C ARG A 82 -9.56 -7.79 -13.30
N PRO A 83 -9.00 -6.62 -12.97
CA PRO A 83 -9.80 -5.52 -12.41
C PRO A 83 -10.91 -5.10 -13.37
N ASP A 84 -12.10 -4.86 -12.83
CA ASP A 84 -13.22 -4.40 -13.63
C ASP A 84 -13.32 -2.87 -13.61
N ARG A 85 -14.36 -2.34 -14.27
CA ARG A 85 -14.53 -0.88 -14.37
C ARG A 85 -14.78 -0.22 -13.02
N TRP A 86 -15.39 -0.94 -12.08
CA TRP A 86 -15.66 -0.41 -10.74
C TRP A 86 -14.37 -0.31 -9.94
N ASP A 87 -13.50 -1.31 -10.08
CA ASP A 87 -12.18 -1.29 -9.48
C ASP A 87 -11.37 -0.09 -10.02
N MET A 88 -11.39 0.08 -11.33
CA MET A 88 -10.62 1.16 -11.96
C MET A 88 -11.15 2.53 -11.58
N THR A 89 -12.47 2.69 -11.51
CA THR A 89 -13.08 3.95 -11.10
C THR A 89 -12.72 4.29 -9.66
N GLY A 90 -12.81 3.30 -8.78
CA GLY A 90 -12.47 3.50 -7.37
C GLY A 90 -11.02 3.90 -7.18
N VAL A 91 -10.10 3.24 -7.89
CA VAL A 91 -8.68 3.59 -7.83
C VAL A 91 -8.46 5.01 -8.34
N ALA A 92 -9.09 5.39 -9.44
CA ALA A 92 -8.93 6.74 -9.99
C ALA A 92 -9.33 7.80 -8.97
N VAL A 93 -10.46 7.61 -8.30
CA VAL A 93 -10.94 8.55 -7.26
C VAL A 93 -9.95 8.61 -6.09
N CYS A 94 -9.46 7.44 -5.65
CA CYS A 94 -8.52 7.38 -4.53
C CYS A 94 -7.19 8.06 -4.87
N LEU A 95 -6.70 7.89 -6.09
CA LEU A 95 -5.46 8.54 -6.52
C LEU A 95 -5.60 10.05 -6.62
N VAL A 96 -6.76 10.54 -7.07
CA VAL A 96 -7.03 11.97 -7.06
C VAL A 96 -7.02 12.50 -5.63
N GLY A 97 -7.68 11.80 -4.70
CA GLY A 97 -7.68 12.19 -3.29
C GLY A 97 -6.29 12.21 -2.69
N ALA A 98 -5.50 11.16 -2.95
CA ALA A 98 -4.13 11.08 -2.45
C ALA A 98 -3.26 12.20 -3.03
N ALA A 99 -3.43 12.52 -4.31
CA ALA A 99 -2.68 13.59 -4.95
C ALA A 99 -3.01 14.96 -4.33
N ILE A 100 -4.28 15.18 -4.00
CA ILE A 100 -4.68 16.42 -3.34
C ILE A 100 -3.97 16.55 -1.98
N ILE A 101 -3.94 15.49 -1.20
CA ILE A 101 -3.30 15.50 0.11
C ILE A 101 -1.79 15.75 -0.02
N LEU A 102 -1.15 15.08 -0.98
CA LEU A 102 0.30 15.14 -1.12
C LEU A 102 0.77 16.48 -1.67
N PHE A 103 0.07 17.03 -2.66
CA PHE A 103 0.54 18.19 -3.41
C PHE A 103 -0.10 19.51 -3.01
N ALA A 104 -1.15 19.51 -2.20
CA ALA A 104 -1.80 20.74 -1.81
C ALA A 104 -0.87 21.60 -0.92
N PRO A 105 -0.98 22.94 -1.00
CA PRO A 105 -0.20 23.83 -0.14
C PRO A 105 -0.83 23.89 1.24
N HIS A 106 -0.43 23.00 2.12
CA HIS A 106 -0.97 22.93 3.47
C HIS A 106 -0.45 24.08 4.32
N ARG A 107 -1.31 24.58 5.20
CA ARG A 107 -0.90 25.57 6.18
C ARG A 107 -0.04 24.93 7.26
N ALA A 108 0.93 25.69 7.75
CA ALA A 108 1.65 25.28 8.94
C ALA A 108 0.66 25.19 10.12
N ALA A 109 0.92 24.26 11.04
CA ALA A 109 0.07 24.11 12.22
C ALA A 109 0.05 25.41 13.04
N PRO A 110 -1.10 25.84 13.58
CA PRO A 110 -1.18 27.02 14.43
C PRO A 110 -0.39 26.86 15.72
#